data_6b8997b8fa5b287410c09140fb725b86
#
_entry.id   6b8997b8fa5b287410c09140fb725b86
#
_cell.length_a   1.000
_cell.length_b   1.000
_cell.length_c   1.000
_cell.angle_alpha   90.00
_cell.angle_beta   90.00
_cell.angle_gamma   90.00
#
_symmetry.space_group_name_H-M   'P 1'
#
loop_
_entity.id
_entity.type
_entity.pdbx_description
1 polymer ?
#
loop_
_entity_poly.entity_id
_entity_poly.type
_entity_poly.pdbx_seq_one_letter_code
_entity_poly.pdbx_strand_id
1 'polypeptide(L)'
;MKIHYFQRYHAKENVATANTMLLLSRLYQYSTDKFFRFLNSLVFPENFEPEIVFRLQEKSSNSVPDATITQESFKIVVETKLSDWFYTDQLERHLSSFENEKQKILLTLAPEYMEAEKQKNFESKLAVYNESLENPIRHINTTFEELVNRIQEAIDDRDYEMQEVVEDYLNYCYHD
;
A
#
# COMPACT_ATOMS: atom_id res chain seq x y z
N MET A 1 -30.66 -2.22 -6.85
CA MET A 1 -29.41 -2.76 -7.46
C MET A 1 -28.27 -2.04 -6.78
N LYS A 2 -27.40 -2.76 -6.06
CA LYS A 2 -26.22 -2.14 -5.38
C LYS A 2 -25.18 -1.87 -6.47
N ILE A 3 -24.65 -0.66 -6.52
CA ILE A 3 -23.53 -0.32 -7.41
C ILE A 3 -22.26 -0.75 -6.72
N HIS A 4 -21.43 -1.52 -7.41
CA HIS A 4 -20.12 -1.91 -6.94
C HIS A 4 -19.04 -1.04 -7.60
N TYR A 5 -18.19 -0.46 -6.80
CA TYR A 5 -17.10 0.40 -7.27
C TYR A 5 -15.86 -0.38 -7.71
N PHE A 6 -15.71 -1.62 -7.21
CA PHE A 6 -14.54 -2.45 -7.41
C PHE A 6 -14.83 -3.68 -8.25
N GLN A 7 -13.81 -4.11 -9.01
CA GLN A 7 -13.90 -5.32 -9.82
C GLN A 7 -13.96 -6.56 -8.93
N ARG A 8 -14.88 -7.47 -9.25
CA ARG A 8 -15.12 -8.71 -8.50
C ARG A 8 -14.86 -9.97 -9.32
N TYR A 9 -14.39 -9.80 -10.57
CA TYR A 9 -14.14 -10.91 -11.49
C TYR A 9 -12.77 -11.51 -11.20
N HIS A 10 -12.77 -12.75 -10.71
CA HIS A 10 -11.56 -13.53 -10.42
C HIS A 10 -10.64 -12.88 -9.38
N ALA A 11 -10.71 -13.34 -8.15
CA ALA A 11 -9.85 -12.95 -7.05
C ALA A 11 -8.36 -13.25 -7.32
N LYS A 12 -7.74 -12.46 -8.20
CA LYS A 12 -6.31 -12.48 -8.47
C LYS A 12 -5.64 -11.37 -7.69
N GLU A 13 -4.43 -11.58 -7.22
CA GLU A 13 -3.63 -10.60 -6.50
C GLU A 13 -3.58 -9.24 -7.24
N ASN A 14 -3.41 -9.26 -8.56
CA ASN A 14 -3.41 -8.06 -9.39
C ASN A 14 -4.72 -7.25 -9.31
N VAL A 15 -5.86 -7.91 -9.12
CA VAL A 15 -7.16 -7.24 -8.95
C VAL A 15 -7.24 -6.60 -7.57
N ALA A 16 -6.76 -7.28 -6.53
CA ALA A 16 -6.69 -6.72 -5.18
C ALA A 16 -5.81 -5.46 -5.15
N THR A 17 -4.63 -5.52 -5.79
CA THR A 17 -3.74 -4.36 -5.93
C THR A 17 -4.42 -3.22 -6.68
N ALA A 18 -5.03 -3.51 -7.83
CA ALA A 18 -5.71 -2.51 -8.64
C ALA A 18 -6.86 -1.85 -7.89
N ASN A 19 -7.67 -2.63 -7.17
CA ASN A 19 -8.76 -2.10 -6.35
C ASN A 19 -8.25 -1.27 -5.17
N THR A 20 -7.15 -1.68 -4.54
CA THR A 20 -6.49 -0.88 -3.48
C THR A 20 -6.00 0.46 -4.03
N MET A 21 -5.34 0.46 -5.18
CA MET A 21 -4.87 1.71 -5.80
C MET A 21 -6.04 2.59 -6.24
N LEU A 22 -7.13 2.01 -6.72
CA LEU A 22 -8.34 2.75 -7.06
C LEU A 22 -8.95 3.42 -5.82
N LEU A 23 -9.04 2.72 -4.69
CA LEU A 23 -9.51 3.28 -3.41
C LEU A 23 -8.64 4.47 -3.00
N LEU A 24 -7.32 4.30 -2.99
CA LEU A 24 -6.39 5.35 -2.58
C LEU A 24 -6.41 6.56 -3.53
N SER A 25 -6.49 6.34 -4.84
CA SER A 25 -6.60 7.42 -5.81
C SER A 25 -7.93 8.18 -5.69
N ARG A 26 -9.03 7.50 -5.37
CA ARG A 26 -10.32 8.15 -5.10
C ARG A 26 -10.28 9.00 -3.83
N LEU A 27 -9.65 8.49 -2.76
CA LEU A 27 -9.45 9.28 -1.55
C LEU A 27 -8.62 10.53 -1.83
N TYR A 28 -7.55 10.41 -2.60
CA TYR A 28 -6.72 11.55 -3.02
C TYR A 28 -7.50 12.59 -3.83
N GLN A 29 -8.29 12.15 -4.82
CA GLN A 29 -9.13 13.03 -5.62
C GLN A 29 -10.26 13.68 -4.81
N TYR A 30 -10.82 12.94 -3.86
CA TYR A 30 -11.89 13.44 -2.99
C TYR A 30 -11.38 14.52 -2.05
N SER A 31 -10.27 14.27 -1.36
CA SER A 31 -9.63 15.24 -0.47
C SER A 31 -8.16 14.90 -0.27
N THR A 32 -7.30 15.75 -0.78
CA THR A 32 -5.84 15.66 -0.61
C THR A 32 -5.45 15.67 0.87
N ASP A 33 -6.08 16.52 1.68
CA ASP A 33 -5.83 16.59 3.13
C ASP A 33 -6.16 15.29 3.84
N LYS A 34 -7.28 14.65 3.51
CA LYS A 34 -7.69 13.38 4.10
C LYS A 34 -6.78 12.25 3.66
N PHE A 35 -6.37 12.27 2.40
CA PHE A 35 -5.38 11.32 1.90
C PHE A 35 -4.04 11.45 2.64
N PHE A 36 -3.55 12.66 2.89
CA PHE A 36 -2.32 12.86 3.65
C PHE A 36 -2.46 12.52 5.13
N ARG A 37 -3.61 12.76 5.76
CA ARG A 37 -3.88 12.25 7.11
C ARG A 37 -3.77 10.73 7.17
N PHE A 38 -4.37 10.05 6.21
CA PHE A 38 -4.27 8.59 6.07
C PHE A 38 -2.80 8.16 5.89
N LEU A 39 -2.07 8.72 4.94
CA LEU A 39 -0.66 8.38 4.72
C LEU A 39 0.20 8.63 5.97
N ASN A 40 0.01 9.75 6.65
CA ASN A 40 0.75 10.06 7.86
C ASN A 40 0.46 9.05 8.99
N SER A 41 -0.78 8.61 9.12
CA SER A 41 -1.16 7.61 10.13
C SER A 41 -0.57 6.24 9.86
N LEU A 42 -0.42 5.86 8.59
CA LEU A 42 0.08 4.54 8.19
C LEU A 42 1.60 4.52 8.00
N VAL A 43 2.16 5.58 7.41
CA VAL A 43 3.50 5.52 6.81
C VAL A 43 4.42 6.64 7.26
N PHE A 44 3.95 7.88 7.35
CA PHE A 44 4.77 9.06 7.54
C PHE A 44 4.37 9.89 8.75
N PRO A 45 5.34 10.43 9.51
CA PRO A 45 5.07 11.37 10.61
C PRO A 45 4.94 12.83 10.15
N GLU A 46 5.24 13.16 8.88
CA GLU A 46 5.28 14.52 8.34
C GLU A 46 4.30 14.71 7.20
N ASN A 47 3.80 15.93 7.04
CA ASN A 47 2.94 16.29 5.92
C ASN A 47 3.75 16.42 4.63
N PHE A 48 3.19 15.93 3.54
CA PHE A 48 3.76 16.04 2.20
C PHE A 48 2.95 17.00 1.34
N GLU A 49 3.64 17.71 0.45
CA GLU A 49 3.02 18.54 -0.58
C GLU A 49 2.32 17.68 -1.64
N PRO A 50 1.24 18.19 -2.23
CA PRO A 50 0.49 17.44 -3.22
C PRO A 50 1.26 17.32 -4.53
N GLU A 51 1.29 16.24 -5.09
CA GLU A 51 1.47 15.69 -6.45
C GLU A 51 1.99 14.27 -6.31
N ILE A 52 1.03 13.36 -6.31
CA ILE A 52 1.30 11.94 -6.14
C ILE A 52 0.95 11.23 -7.44
N VAL A 53 1.81 10.33 -7.87
CA VAL A 53 1.58 9.46 -9.01
C VAL A 53 1.35 8.03 -8.54
N PHE A 54 0.19 7.48 -8.89
CA PHE A 54 -0.16 6.08 -8.68
C PHE A 54 0.16 5.29 -9.94
N ARG A 55 0.91 4.20 -9.81
CA ARG A 55 1.25 3.31 -10.92
C ARG A 55 1.03 1.85 -10.54
N LEU A 56 0.52 1.08 -11.49
CA LEU A 56 0.41 -0.37 -11.38
C LEU A 56 1.53 -1.04 -12.18
N GLN A 57 2.12 -2.09 -11.63
CA GLN A 57 3.10 -2.95 -12.29
C GLN A 57 4.22 -2.17 -13.01
N GLU A 58 4.82 -1.21 -12.33
CA GLU A 58 5.94 -0.47 -12.88
C GLU A 58 7.18 -1.35 -13.00
N LYS A 59 7.69 -1.51 -14.22
CA LYS A 59 8.89 -2.30 -14.47
C LYS A 59 10.13 -1.54 -14.02
N SER A 60 10.85 -2.10 -13.06
CA SER A 60 12.23 -1.74 -12.78
C SER A 60 13.19 -2.78 -13.37
N SER A 61 14.50 -2.52 -13.31
CA SER A 61 15.51 -3.41 -13.90
C SER A 61 15.47 -4.85 -13.38
N ASN A 62 15.08 -5.06 -12.12
CA ASN A 62 15.15 -6.36 -11.45
C ASN A 62 13.84 -6.80 -10.79
N SER A 63 12.79 -5.97 -10.83
CA SER A 63 11.54 -6.26 -10.13
C SER A 63 10.36 -5.59 -10.83
N VAL A 64 9.19 -6.17 -10.67
CA VAL A 64 7.92 -5.60 -11.09
C VAL A 64 7.02 -5.58 -9.85
N PRO A 65 7.04 -4.49 -9.04
CA PRO A 65 6.10 -4.37 -7.94
C PRO A 65 4.67 -4.30 -8.45
N ASP A 66 3.72 -4.75 -7.65
CA ASP A 66 2.30 -4.71 -8.00
C ASP A 66 1.81 -3.28 -8.19
N ALA A 67 2.26 -2.37 -7.35
CA ALA A 67 1.95 -0.95 -7.47
C ALA A 67 3.02 -0.06 -6.84
N THR A 68 3.06 1.21 -7.27
CA THR A 68 3.86 2.25 -6.64
C THR A 68 3.07 3.53 -6.43
N ILE A 69 3.38 4.22 -5.34
CA ILE A 69 2.93 5.58 -5.05
C ILE A 69 4.19 6.42 -4.92
N THR A 70 4.34 7.42 -5.76
CA THR A 70 5.59 8.19 -5.85
C THR A 70 5.36 9.69 -5.80
N GLN A 71 6.33 10.35 -5.19
CA GLN A 71 6.56 11.78 -5.24
C GLN A 71 8.09 11.98 -5.27
N GLU A 72 8.57 13.18 -5.59
CA GLU A 72 10.00 13.48 -5.63
C GLU A 72 10.73 13.12 -4.32
N SER A 73 10.07 13.29 -3.17
CA SER A 73 10.64 13.02 -1.85
C SER A 73 10.38 11.63 -1.28
N PHE A 74 9.48 10.83 -1.86
CA PHE A 74 9.21 9.49 -1.37
C PHE A 74 8.76 8.50 -2.46
N LYS A 75 8.89 7.21 -2.15
CA LYS A 75 8.35 6.11 -2.93
C LYS A 75 7.82 5.02 -2.00
N ILE A 76 6.60 4.58 -2.27
CA ILE A 76 5.99 3.42 -1.63
C ILE A 76 5.85 2.33 -2.68
N VAL A 77 6.55 1.22 -2.48
CA VAL A 77 6.38 0.00 -3.27
C VAL A 77 5.38 -0.88 -2.54
N VAL A 78 4.32 -1.27 -3.23
CA VAL A 78 3.22 -2.05 -2.66
C VAL A 78 3.26 -3.46 -3.23
N GLU A 79 3.27 -4.44 -2.35
CA GLU A 79 3.10 -5.86 -2.67
C GLU A 79 1.86 -6.38 -1.95
N THR A 80 0.94 -6.96 -2.69
CA THR A 80 -0.30 -7.52 -2.13
C THR A 80 -0.34 -9.03 -2.26
N LYS A 81 -0.97 -9.69 -1.29
CA LYS A 81 -1.32 -11.10 -1.32
C LYS A 81 -2.77 -11.28 -0.87
N LEU A 82 -3.47 -12.22 -1.47
CA LEU A 82 -4.80 -12.66 -1.01
C LEU A 82 -4.71 -13.76 0.05
N SER A 83 -3.53 -14.32 0.25
CA SER A 83 -3.16 -15.17 1.37
C SER A 83 -2.02 -14.52 2.14
N ASP A 84 -1.74 -14.99 3.33
CA ASP A 84 -0.65 -14.53 4.21
C ASP A 84 0.76 -14.89 3.72
N TRP A 85 0.88 -15.38 2.49
CA TRP A 85 2.11 -15.93 1.95
C TRP A 85 2.92 -14.91 1.16
N PHE A 86 3.89 -14.27 1.81
CA PHE A 86 4.92 -13.46 1.16
C PHE A 86 6.22 -14.26 1.06
N TYR A 87 6.80 -14.28 -0.14
CA TYR A 87 8.11 -14.90 -0.35
C TYR A 87 9.21 -13.87 -0.10
N THR A 88 10.14 -14.20 0.79
CA THR A 88 11.26 -13.31 1.14
C THR A 88 12.06 -12.89 -0.10
N ASP A 89 12.35 -13.81 -1.00
CA ASP A 89 13.09 -13.54 -2.24
C ASP A 89 12.37 -12.55 -3.18
N GLN A 90 11.03 -12.57 -3.18
CA GLN A 90 10.23 -11.60 -3.93
C GLN A 90 10.36 -10.21 -3.31
N LEU A 91 10.22 -10.11 -1.98
CA LEU A 91 10.37 -8.85 -1.26
C LEU A 91 11.78 -8.27 -1.43
N GLU A 92 12.82 -9.10 -1.36
CA GLU A 92 14.20 -8.69 -1.59
C GLU A 92 14.40 -8.08 -2.99
N ARG A 93 13.78 -8.66 -4.02
CA ARG A 93 13.85 -8.09 -5.38
C ARG A 93 13.24 -6.71 -5.47
N HIS A 94 12.19 -6.42 -4.69
CA HIS A 94 11.56 -5.10 -4.68
C HIS A 94 12.46 -4.01 -4.07
N LEU A 95 13.44 -4.37 -3.25
CA LEU A 95 14.39 -3.41 -2.67
C LEU A 95 15.17 -2.66 -3.75
N SER A 96 15.45 -3.31 -4.88
CA SER A 96 16.14 -2.69 -6.02
C SER A 96 15.28 -1.69 -6.81
N SER A 97 13.99 -1.58 -6.51
CA SER A 97 13.07 -0.62 -7.14
C SER A 97 13.22 0.80 -6.58
N PHE A 98 13.90 0.96 -5.45
CA PHE A 98 14.15 2.26 -4.86
C PHE A 98 15.44 2.87 -5.43
N GLU A 99 15.43 4.20 -5.57
CA GLU A 99 16.55 4.98 -6.09
C GLU A 99 17.00 6.03 -5.06
N ASN A 100 16.80 7.30 -5.36
CA ASN A 100 17.29 8.44 -4.57
C ASN A 100 16.22 9.09 -3.68
N GLU A 101 15.09 8.42 -3.48
CA GLU A 101 14.02 8.95 -2.65
C GLU A 101 14.50 9.09 -1.19
N LYS A 102 14.05 10.17 -0.53
CA LYS A 102 14.36 10.41 0.89
C LYS A 102 13.61 9.46 1.82
N GLN A 103 12.37 9.15 1.44
CA GLN A 103 11.53 8.20 2.16
C GLN A 103 11.26 7.00 1.24
N LYS A 104 11.65 5.83 1.71
CA LYS A 104 11.53 4.57 0.96
C LYS A 104 10.74 3.58 1.79
N ILE A 105 9.60 3.14 1.29
CA ILE A 105 8.70 2.26 2.02
C ILE A 105 8.30 1.08 1.15
N LEU A 106 8.54 -0.12 1.68
CA LEU A 106 7.96 -1.35 1.17
C LEU A 106 6.73 -1.67 2.02
N LEU A 107 5.55 -1.57 1.42
CA LEU A 107 4.25 -1.86 2.04
C LEU A 107 3.78 -3.24 1.59
N THR A 108 3.66 -4.16 2.52
CA THR A 108 3.05 -5.47 2.28
C THR A 108 1.62 -5.49 2.82
N LEU A 109 0.68 -5.96 2.01
CA LEU A 109 -0.76 -5.89 2.24
C LEU A 109 -1.42 -7.24 1.95
N ALA A 110 -2.10 -7.80 2.95
CA ALA A 110 -2.81 -9.08 2.86
C ALA A 110 -4.03 -9.10 3.78
N PRO A 111 -4.91 -10.14 3.73
CA PRO A 111 -6.01 -10.28 4.68
C PRO A 111 -5.55 -10.37 6.14
N GLU A 112 -4.39 -11.00 6.37
CA GLU A 112 -3.80 -11.20 7.70
C GLU A 112 -2.39 -10.60 7.75
N TYR A 113 -1.93 -10.29 8.97
CA TYR A 113 -0.54 -9.89 9.18
C TYR A 113 0.42 -11.03 8.84
N MET A 114 1.60 -10.67 8.35
CA MET A 114 2.70 -11.62 8.14
C MET A 114 3.06 -12.31 9.46
N GLU A 115 3.33 -13.61 9.41
CA GLU A 115 3.82 -14.35 10.57
C GLU A 115 5.09 -13.70 11.15
N ALA A 116 5.14 -13.59 12.47
CA ALA A 116 6.22 -12.88 13.17
C ALA A 116 7.62 -13.39 12.82
N GLU A 117 7.79 -14.70 12.61
CA GLU A 117 9.07 -15.29 12.23
C GLU A 117 9.49 -14.88 10.81
N LYS A 118 8.56 -14.89 9.86
CA LYS A 118 8.80 -14.45 8.48
C LYS A 118 9.12 -12.98 8.42
N GLN A 119 8.36 -12.16 9.16
CA GLN A 119 8.60 -10.73 9.24
C GLN A 119 9.99 -10.44 9.81
N LYS A 120 10.36 -11.07 10.91
CA LYS A 120 11.68 -10.93 11.54
C LYS A 120 12.81 -11.36 10.61
N ASN A 121 12.63 -12.45 9.87
CA ASN A 121 13.61 -12.92 8.89
C ASN A 121 13.82 -11.89 7.77
N PHE A 122 12.73 -11.39 7.19
CA PHE A 122 12.80 -10.36 6.15
C PHE A 122 13.44 -9.07 6.67
N GLU A 123 13.01 -8.58 7.84
CA GLU A 123 13.56 -7.35 8.44
C GLU A 123 15.04 -7.46 8.76
N SER A 124 15.52 -8.64 9.15
CA SER A 124 16.96 -8.89 9.35
C SER A 124 17.76 -8.73 8.05
N LYS A 125 17.23 -9.24 6.94
CA LYS A 125 17.84 -9.07 5.60
C LYS A 125 17.76 -7.63 5.12
N LEU A 126 16.64 -6.98 5.36
CA LEU A 126 16.44 -5.55 5.06
C LEU A 126 17.44 -4.68 5.81
N ALA A 127 17.72 -4.97 7.09
CA ALA A 127 18.71 -4.25 7.88
C ALA A 127 20.10 -4.32 7.24
N VAL A 128 20.52 -5.50 6.79
CA VAL A 128 21.81 -5.68 6.07
C VAL A 128 21.80 -4.88 4.75
N TYR A 129 20.71 -4.93 3.98
CA TYR A 129 20.59 -4.16 2.75
C TYR A 129 20.71 -2.64 2.99
N ASN A 130 20.10 -2.16 4.07
CA ASN A 130 20.10 -0.75 4.45
C ASN A 130 21.47 -0.22 4.91
N GLU A 131 22.41 -1.07 5.30
CA GLU A 131 23.77 -0.63 5.72
C GLU A 131 24.50 0.17 4.64
N SER A 132 24.18 -0.08 3.37
CA SER A 132 24.79 0.59 2.22
C SER A 132 24.01 1.83 1.74
N LEU A 133 22.87 2.14 2.33
CA LEU A 133 21.97 3.19 1.87
C LEU A 133 22.05 4.44 2.76
N GLU A 134 22.10 5.62 2.14
CA GLU A 134 21.99 6.89 2.86
C GLU A 134 20.60 7.05 3.50
N ASN A 135 19.54 6.69 2.75
CA ASN A 135 18.17 6.70 3.23
C ASN A 135 17.65 5.26 3.30
N PRO A 136 17.43 4.71 4.50
CA PRO A 136 17.03 3.32 4.66
C PRO A 136 15.59 3.08 4.16
N ILE A 137 15.37 1.88 3.63
CA ILE A 137 14.04 1.39 3.29
C ILE A 137 13.36 0.90 4.57
N ARG A 138 12.13 1.33 4.80
CA ARG A 138 11.29 0.82 5.89
C ARG A 138 10.29 -0.19 5.34
N HIS A 139 10.07 -1.27 6.08
CA HIS A 139 9.02 -2.23 5.80
C HIS A 139 7.82 -1.97 6.70
N ILE A 140 6.64 -1.88 6.10
CA ILE A 140 5.37 -1.78 6.80
C ILE A 140 4.51 -2.96 6.35
N ASN A 141 4.19 -3.84 7.28
CA ASN A 141 3.24 -4.92 7.07
C ASN A 141 1.88 -4.51 7.63
N THR A 142 0.85 -4.58 6.81
CA THR A 142 -0.51 -4.22 7.20
C THR A 142 -1.53 -5.16 6.57
N THR A 143 -2.78 -5.05 7.01
CA THR A 143 -3.91 -5.79 6.47
C THR A 143 -4.85 -4.87 5.69
N PHE A 144 -5.72 -5.44 4.83
CA PHE A 144 -6.77 -4.67 4.16
C PHE A 144 -7.69 -3.98 5.17
N GLU A 145 -8.01 -4.64 6.28
CA GLU A 145 -8.83 -4.09 7.36
C GLU A 145 -8.14 -2.90 8.04
N GLU A 146 -6.86 -3.02 8.41
CA GLU A 146 -6.12 -1.92 9.04
C GLU A 146 -5.98 -0.72 8.09
N LEU A 147 -5.71 -0.96 6.80
CA LEU A 147 -5.67 0.10 5.80
C LEU A 147 -7.01 0.85 5.74
N VAL A 148 -8.13 0.12 5.76
CA VAL A 148 -9.46 0.73 5.77
C VAL A 148 -9.72 1.49 7.07
N ASN A 149 -9.34 0.94 8.22
CA ASN A 149 -9.49 1.62 9.51
C ASN A 149 -8.75 2.97 9.50
N ARG A 150 -7.53 3.01 8.95
CA ARG A 150 -6.77 4.26 8.81
C ARG A 150 -7.43 5.26 7.86
N ILE A 151 -8.06 4.80 6.80
CA ILE A 151 -8.84 5.67 5.90
C ILE A 151 -10.08 6.19 6.63
N GLN A 152 -10.80 5.34 7.37
CA GLN A 152 -11.98 5.74 8.14
C GLN A 152 -11.65 6.78 9.22
N GLU A 153 -10.49 6.69 9.87
CA GLU A 153 -10.00 7.69 10.80
C GLU A 153 -9.67 9.03 10.12
N ALA A 154 -9.33 9.02 8.83
CA ALA A 154 -9.00 10.21 8.06
C ALA A 154 -10.21 10.91 7.44
N ILE A 155 -11.35 10.22 7.28
CA ILE A 155 -12.59 10.77 6.75
C ILE A 155 -13.58 11.09 7.87
N ASP A 156 -14.56 11.97 7.60
CA ASP A 156 -15.57 12.39 8.56
C ASP A 156 -16.90 11.66 8.32
N ASP A 157 -17.79 11.68 9.32
CA ASP A 157 -19.12 11.07 9.23
C ASP A 157 -20.01 11.66 8.10
N ARG A 158 -19.64 12.81 7.58
CA ARG A 158 -20.34 13.50 6.47
C ARG A 158 -19.79 13.15 5.09
N ASP A 159 -18.71 12.40 5.02
CA ASP A 159 -18.07 11.97 3.76
C ASP A 159 -18.78 10.72 3.18
N TYR A 160 -20.09 10.79 3.02
CA TYR A 160 -20.95 9.66 2.65
C TYR A 160 -20.46 8.91 1.41
N GLU A 161 -20.03 9.63 0.38
CA GLU A 161 -19.52 9.01 -0.85
C GLU A 161 -18.27 8.16 -0.56
N MET A 162 -17.33 8.68 0.21
CA MET A 162 -16.13 7.92 0.57
C MET A 162 -16.43 6.75 1.49
N GLN A 163 -17.38 6.91 2.42
CA GLN A 163 -17.81 5.80 3.28
C GLN A 163 -18.41 4.64 2.46
N GLU A 164 -19.24 4.93 1.47
CA GLU A 164 -19.77 3.89 0.56
C GLU A 164 -18.66 3.19 -0.24
N VAL A 165 -17.69 3.93 -0.73
CA VAL A 165 -16.54 3.36 -1.45
C VAL A 165 -15.70 2.47 -0.54
N VAL A 166 -15.42 2.91 0.68
CA VAL A 166 -14.67 2.14 1.68
C VAL A 166 -15.40 0.87 2.09
N GLU A 167 -16.72 0.96 2.32
CA GLU A 167 -17.55 -0.23 2.64
C GLU A 167 -17.54 -1.25 1.50
N ASP A 168 -17.67 -0.80 0.24
CA ASP A 168 -17.65 -1.70 -0.90
C ASP A 168 -16.27 -2.36 -1.09
N TYR A 169 -15.18 -1.64 -0.78
CA TYR A 169 -13.84 -2.21 -0.79
C TYR A 169 -13.65 -3.29 0.29
N LEU A 170 -14.12 -3.06 1.52
CA LEU A 170 -14.07 -4.06 2.59
C LEU A 170 -14.87 -5.32 2.22
N ASN A 171 -16.07 -5.13 1.67
CA ASN A 171 -16.87 -6.26 1.20
C ASN A 171 -16.13 -7.06 0.12
N TYR A 172 -15.46 -6.37 -0.81
CA TYR A 172 -14.62 -7.04 -1.79
C TYR A 172 -13.48 -7.85 -1.15
N CYS A 173 -12.79 -7.29 -0.15
CA CYS A 173 -11.61 -7.95 0.45
C CYS A 173 -11.96 -9.19 1.28
N TYR A 174 -13.13 -9.23 1.92
CA TYR A 174 -13.46 -10.24 2.95
C TYR A 174 -14.72 -11.08 2.67
N HIS A 175 -15.55 -10.70 1.71
CA HIS A 175 -16.86 -11.34 1.51
C HIS A 175 -17.14 -11.79 0.07
N ASP A 176 -16.27 -11.47 -0.87
CA ASP A 176 -16.35 -11.89 -2.26
C ASP A 176 -15.17 -12.80 -2.64
#